data_d7ffb61cd9c16a916da5985f933198e6
#
_entry.id   d7ffb61cd9c16a916da5985f933198e6
#
_cell.length_a   1.000
_cell.length_b   1.000
_cell.length_c   1.000
_cell.angle_alpha   90.00
_cell.angle_beta   90.00
_cell.angle_gamma   90.00
#
_symmetry.space_group_name_H-M   'P 1'
#
loop_
_entity.id
_entity.type
_entity.pdbx_description
1 polymer ?
#
loop_
_entity_poly.entity_id
_entity_poly.type
_entity_poly.pdbx_seq_one_letter_code
_entity_poly.pdbx_strand_id
1 'polypeptide(L)'
;MKPKSFNQEPQNIIQSDSRNIYCFPTDVEDQNIEDVIVDSFGEEWEKFNQFSDHEINKIGNMYFDIIDDKIINSNTYGIDIGCGTGRWTKFLLDRIGFMEVVDPSKAIMAADKLLENKKNVRLSMASTDNLPFNDETFDFGMSIGVLHHIPNTEKALKHCVNKIKKGGYFYVYLYYNFESRGIVFKTLFYVVNTMRRMISRLPSRFNKWVCDAIALCVYMPIVLSGRFISFIGFKKIAKVLPLSMYQHCSFYIIRNDALDRF
;
A
#
# COMPACT_ATOMS: atom_id res chain seq x y z
N MET A 1 16.31 19.15 -3.16
CA MET A 1 17.13 18.10 -3.83
C MET A 1 16.63 17.94 -5.25
N LYS A 2 17.49 17.49 -6.21
CA LYS A 2 17.08 17.22 -7.59
C LYS A 2 17.00 15.70 -7.81
N PRO A 3 16.08 15.22 -8.68
CA PRO A 3 16.02 13.80 -9.03
C PRO A 3 17.31 13.37 -9.74
N LYS A 4 17.74 12.13 -9.50
CA LYS A 4 18.84 11.51 -10.24
C LYS A 4 18.36 11.02 -11.61
N SER A 5 19.30 10.83 -12.53
CA SER A 5 18.99 10.27 -13.85
C SER A 5 18.51 8.82 -13.72
N PHE A 6 17.59 8.42 -14.57
CA PHE A 6 17.26 7.02 -14.77
C PHE A 6 18.47 6.28 -15.40
N ASN A 7 18.57 4.99 -15.18
CA ASN A 7 19.60 4.13 -15.81
C ASN A 7 19.17 3.57 -17.16
N GLN A 8 17.94 3.86 -17.57
CA GLN A 8 17.36 3.51 -18.88
C GLN A 8 16.40 4.60 -19.34
N GLU A 9 16.17 4.68 -20.64
CA GLU A 9 15.20 5.62 -21.20
C GLU A 9 13.76 5.11 -20.96
N PRO A 10 12.82 6.00 -20.63
CA PRO A 10 11.42 5.63 -20.52
C PRO A 10 10.86 5.26 -21.90
N GLN A 11 10.06 4.22 -21.96
CA GLN A 11 9.36 3.79 -23.18
C GLN A 11 8.29 4.82 -23.60
N ASN A 12 7.67 5.47 -22.63
CA ASN A 12 6.66 6.49 -22.84
C ASN A 12 6.68 7.51 -21.70
N ILE A 13 6.13 8.70 -21.95
CA ILE A 13 5.92 9.74 -20.95
C ILE A 13 4.47 10.19 -21.03
N ILE A 14 3.72 9.99 -19.94
CA ILE A 14 2.38 10.51 -19.81
C ILE A 14 2.49 11.92 -19.25
N GLN A 15 2.00 12.89 -19.99
CA GLN A 15 1.90 14.27 -19.52
C GLN A 15 0.58 14.45 -18.78
N SER A 16 0.64 14.71 -17.48
CA SER A 16 -0.49 15.12 -16.67
C SER A 16 -0.47 16.64 -16.48
N ASP A 17 -1.56 17.18 -15.91
CA ASP A 17 -1.66 18.62 -15.62
C ASP A 17 -0.60 19.07 -14.59
N SER A 18 -0.13 18.16 -13.73
CA SER A 18 0.78 18.49 -12.64
C SER A 18 2.25 18.19 -12.97
N ARG A 19 2.53 17.10 -13.72
CA ARG A 19 3.90 16.63 -14.01
C ARG A 19 3.96 15.56 -15.10
N ASN A 20 5.17 15.19 -15.49
CA ASN A 20 5.41 14.01 -16.32
C ASN A 20 5.42 12.74 -15.46
N ILE A 21 4.80 11.66 -15.95
CA ILE A 21 4.88 10.31 -15.40
C ILE A 21 5.67 9.48 -16.42
N TYR A 22 6.77 8.88 -15.97
CA TYR A 22 7.71 8.15 -16.81
C TYR A 22 7.36 6.67 -16.83
N CYS A 23 7.06 6.11 -17.99
CA CYS A 23 6.66 4.72 -18.15
C CYS A 23 7.83 3.86 -18.63
N PHE A 24 8.10 2.78 -17.91
CA PHE A 24 9.13 1.81 -18.25
C PHE A 24 8.48 0.47 -18.61
N PRO A 25 9.15 -0.39 -19.40
CA PRO A 25 8.59 -1.68 -19.81
C PRO A 25 8.22 -2.53 -18.59
N THR A 26 7.02 -3.09 -18.62
CA THR A 26 6.54 -4.08 -17.66
C THR A 26 6.40 -5.48 -18.29
N ASP A 27 6.53 -5.56 -19.62
CA ASP A 27 6.24 -6.74 -20.45
C ASP A 27 7.50 -7.54 -20.81
N VAL A 28 8.46 -7.64 -19.90
CA VAL A 28 9.66 -8.46 -20.14
C VAL A 28 9.35 -9.92 -19.83
N GLU A 29 9.69 -10.84 -20.73
CA GLU A 29 9.57 -12.28 -20.49
C GLU A 29 10.18 -12.66 -19.12
N ASP A 30 9.53 -13.56 -18.36
CA ASP A 30 9.90 -13.98 -17.01
C ASP A 30 9.72 -12.93 -15.89
N GLN A 31 8.84 -11.94 -16.05
CA GLN A 31 8.55 -11.00 -14.96
C GLN A 31 7.84 -11.68 -13.78
N ASN A 32 8.29 -11.29 -12.61
CA ASN A 32 7.70 -11.68 -11.34
C ASN A 32 6.49 -10.75 -11.04
N ILE A 33 5.50 -10.75 -11.93
CA ILE A 33 4.31 -9.89 -11.86
C ILE A 33 3.09 -10.67 -12.32
N GLU A 34 1.92 -10.42 -11.74
CA GLU A 34 0.64 -10.91 -12.22
C GLU A 34 -0.19 -9.72 -12.71
N ASP A 35 -0.37 -9.60 -14.02
CA ASP A 35 -1.08 -8.48 -14.65
C ASP A 35 -2.52 -8.35 -14.13
N VAL A 36 -3.21 -9.47 -13.91
CA VAL A 36 -4.56 -9.48 -13.35
C VAL A 36 -4.63 -8.82 -11.97
N ILE A 37 -3.60 -9.04 -11.14
CA ILE A 37 -3.50 -8.42 -9.81
C ILE A 37 -3.20 -6.92 -9.96
N VAL A 38 -2.27 -6.55 -10.83
CA VAL A 38 -1.90 -5.15 -11.09
C VAL A 38 -3.10 -4.37 -11.61
N ASP A 39 -3.85 -4.92 -12.57
CA ASP A 39 -5.04 -4.27 -13.13
C ASP A 39 -6.15 -4.13 -12.09
N SER A 40 -6.38 -5.18 -11.29
CA SER A 40 -7.37 -5.17 -10.21
C SER A 40 -7.09 -4.07 -9.17
N PHE A 41 -5.84 -3.99 -8.70
CA PHE A 41 -5.43 -2.91 -7.79
C PHE A 41 -5.49 -1.53 -8.46
N GLY A 42 -5.11 -1.43 -9.74
CA GLY A 42 -5.21 -0.18 -10.48
C GLY A 42 -6.64 0.35 -10.52
N GLU A 43 -7.62 -0.49 -10.86
CA GLU A 43 -9.04 -0.12 -10.87
C GLU A 43 -9.60 0.19 -9.46
N GLU A 44 -9.16 -0.54 -8.46
CA GLU A 44 -9.60 -0.35 -7.08
C GLU A 44 -9.12 0.99 -6.54
N TRP A 45 -7.85 1.30 -6.68
CA TRP A 45 -7.25 2.55 -6.19
C TRP A 45 -7.70 3.77 -7.00
N GLU A 46 -8.07 3.62 -8.27
CA GLU A 46 -8.72 4.68 -9.04
C GLU A 46 -10.10 5.05 -8.46
N LYS A 47 -10.84 4.06 -7.99
CA LYS A 47 -12.18 4.26 -7.37
C LYS A 47 -12.11 4.72 -5.90
N PHE A 48 -11.10 4.30 -5.16
CA PHE A 48 -10.96 4.51 -3.71
C PHE A 48 -9.80 5.45 -3.33
N ASN A 49 -9.73 6.61 -3.95
CA ASN A 49 -8.65 7.59 -3.77
C ASN A 49 -9.00 8.75 -2.80
N GLN A 50 -10.14 8.70 -2.11
CA GLN A 50 -10.60 9.78 -1.22
C GLN A 50 -10.09 9.58 0.21
N PHE A 51 -8.83 9.91 0.45
CA PHE A 51 -8.26 9.96 1.80
C PHE A 51 -8.13 11.40 2.25
N SER A 52 -8.71 11.73 3.42
CA SER A 52 -8.47 13.03 4.05
C SER A 52 -7.05 13.09 4.63
N ASP A 53 -6.46 14.28 4.66
CA ASP A 53 -5.15 14.50 5.29
C ASP A 53 -5.13 14.08 6.76
N HIS A 54 -6.25 14.23 7.46
CA HIS A 54 -6.40 13.77 8.83
C HIS A 54 -6.27 12.23 8.96
N GLU A 55 -6.90 11.47 8.05
CA GLU A 55 -6.82 10.01 8.04
C GLU A 55 -5.42 9.52 7.66
N ILE A 56 -4.80 10.14 6.64
CA ILE A 56 -3.42 9.85 6.23
C ILE A 56 -2.47 10.06 7.41
N ASN A 57 -2.57 11.21 8.09
CA ASN A 57 -1.71 11.53 9.23
C ASN A 57 -1.95 10.60 10.42
N LYS A 58 -3.21 10.30 10.74
CA LYS A 58 -3.55 9.43 11.87
C LYS A 58 -3.02 8.01 11.69
N ILE A 59 -3.24 7.44 10.50
CA ILE A 59 -2.80 6.07 10.20
C ILE A 59 -1.28 6.05 9.94
N GLY A 60 -0.76 7.06 9.25
CA GLY A 60 0.68 7.20 9.00
C GLY A 60 1.51 7.23 10.29
N ASN A 61 1.07 7.96 11.31
CA ASN A 61 1.72 7.96 12.62
C ASN A 61 1.79 6.57 13.29
N MET A 62 0.85 5.66 12.96
CA MET A 62 0.87 4.29 13.47
C MET A 62 1.79 3.38 12.66
N TYR A 63 1.86 3.59 11.34
CA TYR A 63 2.68 2.77 10.45
C TYR A 63 4.17 3.15 10.51
N PHE A 64 4.45 4.43 10.68
CA PHE A 64 5.81 5.00 10.58
C PHE A 64 6.35 5.47 11.94
N ASP A 65 5.85 4.93 13.06
CA ASP A 65 6.27 5.31 14.41
C ASP A 65 7.75 5.01 14.71
N ILE A 66 8.33 4.06 13.98
CA ILE A 66 9.77 3.70 14.07
C ILE A 66 10.66 4.56 13.15
N ILE A 67 10.09 5.38 12.27
CA ILE A 67 10.85 6.22 11.33
C ILE A 67 11.11 7.58 11.97
N ASP A 68 12.32 7.76 12.45
CA ASP A 68 12.80 9.01 13.05
C ASP A 68 13.64 9.85 12.07
N ASP A 69 14.10 11.03 12.51
CA ASP A 69 14.89 11.96 11.70
C ASP A 69 16.33 11.47 11.42
N LYS A 70 16.77 10.39 12.07
CA LYS A 70 18.04 9.73 11.74
C LYS A 70 17.88 8.84 10.50
N ILE A 71 16.67 8.31 10.28
CA ILE A 71 16.34 7.46 9.13
C ILE A 71 15.98 8.33 7.93
N ILE A 72 15.12 9.35 8.11
CA ILE A 72 14.73 10.27 7.04
C ILE A 72 14.83 11.73 7.50
N ASN A 73 15.32 12.59 6.62
CA ASN A 73 15.39 14.04 6.81
C ASN A 73 15.44 14.76 5.45
N SER A 74 15.56 16.09 5.47
CA SER A 74 15.57 16.92 4.26
C SER A 74 16.72 16.63 3.26
N ASN A 75 17.73 15.86 3.65
CA ASN A 75 18.83 15.43 2.78
C ASN A 75 18.65 13.99 2.25
N THR A 76 17.60 13.30 2.66
CA THR A 76 17.34 11.91 2.26
C THR A 76 16.76 11.86 0.85
N TYR A 77 17.34 11.02 -0.01
CA TYR A 77 16.80 10.64 -1.31
C TYR A 77 16.15 9.28 -1.20
N GLY A 78 14.82 9.24 -1.31
CA GLY A 78 14.03 8.03 -1.06
C GLY A 78 13.32 7.47 -2.28
N ILE A 79 12.80 6.24 -2.13
CA ILE A 79 11.94 5.58 -3.10
C ILE A 79 10.75 4.90 -2.40
N ASP A 80 9.55 5.05 -2.98
CA ASP A 80 8.33 4.34 -2.61
C ASP A 80 7.98 3.36 -3.74
N ILE A 81 8.05 2.06 -3.46
CA ILE A 81 7.88 0.99 -4.45
C ILE A 81 6.52 0.32 -4.24
N GLY A 82 5.63 0.44 -5.23
CA GLY A 82 4.24 0.06 -5.13
C GLY A 82 3.44 1.08 -4.33
N CYS A 83 3.51 2.35 -4.75
CA CYS A 83 2.93 3.46 -4.00
C CYS A 83 1.39 3.45 -3.95
N GLY A 84 0.72 2.72 -4.87
CA GLY A 84 -0.72 2.80 -5.03
C GLY A 84 -1.19 4.25 -5.25
N THR A 85 -2.06 4.75 -4.38
CA THR A 85 -2.56 6.14 -4.44
C THR A 85 -1.55 7.19 -3.94
N GLY A 86 -0.36 6.81 -3.51
CA GLY A 86 0.66 7.75 -3.01
C GLY A 86 0.40 8.29 -1.59
N ARG A 87 -0.54 7.71 -0.84
CA ARG A 87 -0.91 8.20 0.51
C ARG A 87 0.25 8.17 1.51
N TRP A 88 1.09 7.15 1.45
CA TRP A 88 2.24 7.02 2.33
C TRP A 88 3.40 7.92 1.90
N THR A 89 3.59 8.05 0.60
CA THR A 89 4.47 9.09 0.05
C THR A 89 4.06 10.46 0.58
N LYS A 90 2.77 10.84 0.45
CA LYS A 90 2.26 12.14 0.93
C LYS A 90 2.58 12.37 2.41
N PHE A 91 2.43 11.34 3.24
CA PHE A 91 2.72 11.41 4.67
C PHE A 91 4.20 11.73 4.97
N LEU A 92 5.13 11.18 4.16
CA LEU A 92 6.56 11.34 4.40
C LEU A 92 7.19 12.55 3.68
N LEU A 93 6.54 13.10 2.64
CA LEU A 93 7.15 14.09 1.75
C LEU A 93 7.61 15.39 2.44
N ASP A 94 6.98 15.78 3.54
CA ASP A 94 7.37 16.99 4.28
C ASP A 94 8.62 16.76 5.17
N ARG A 95 9.04 15.48 5.33
CA ARG A 95 10.19 15.08 6.12
C ARG A 95 11.39 14.65 5.28
N ILE A 96 11.22 14.41 3.99
CA ILE A 96 12.22 13.83 3.09
C ILE A 96 12.63 14.83 2.00
N GLY A 97 13.89 14.79 1.58
CA GLY A 97 14.42 15.72 0.59
C GLY A 97 13.83 15.52 -0.81
N PHE A 98 13.75 14.28 -1.29
CA PHE A 98 13.12 13.90 -2.55
C PHE A 98 12.68 12.44 -2.52
N MET A 99 11.53 12.13 -3.14
CA MET A 99 10.98 10.78 -3.24
C MET A 99 10.74 10.39 -4.70
N GLU A 100 11.32 9.28 -5.12
CA GLU A 100 10.88 8.57 -6.33
C GLU A 100 9.69 7.70 -5.97
N VAL A 101 8.66 7.72 -6.79
CA VAL A 101 7.40 7.05 -6.52
C VAL A 101 7.07 6.15 -7.68
N VAL A 102 6.98 4.85 -7.41
CA VAL A 102 6.88 3.83 -8.44
C VAL A 102 5.68 2.93 -8.20
N ASP A 103 4.88 2.72 -9.25
CA ASP A 103 3.80 1.74 -9.27
C ASP A 103 3.63 1.19 -10.68
N PRO A 104 3.46 -0.12 -10.89
CA PRO A 104 3.26 -0.68 -12.23
C PRO A 104 1.85 -0.44 -12.77
N SER A 105 0.90 -0.10 -11.93
CA SER A 105 -0.53 0.03 -12.27
C SER A 105 -0.97 1.46 -12.56
N LYS A 106 -2.20 1.60 -13.03
CA LYS A 106 -2.86 2.90 -13.22
C LYS A 106 -3.09 3.67 -11.92
N ALA A 107 -2.90 3.05 -10.74
CA ALA A 107 -2.97 3.72 -9.45
C ALA A 107 -2.01 4.92 -9.36
N ILE A 108 -0.91 4.92 -10.16
CA ILE A 108 0.02 6.05 -10.27
C ILE A 108 -0.68 7.36 -10.67
N MET A 109 -1.78 7.29 -11.42
CA MET A 109 -2.57 8.47 -11.81
C MET A 109 -3.31 9.07 -10.58
N ALA A 110 -3.78 8.21 -9.67
CA ALA A 110 -4.34 8.67 -8.42
C ALA A 110 -3.27 9.27 -7.50
N ALA A 111 -2.07 8.69 -7.51
CA ALA A 111 -0.92 9.26 -6.80
C ALA A 111 -0.53 10.63 -7.35
N ASP A 112 -0.53 10.82 -8.66
CA ASP A 112 -0.26 12.12 -9.27
C ASP A 112 -1.23 13.19 -8.78
N LYS A 113 -2.53 12.89 -8.79
CA LYS A 113 -3.57 13.80 -8.29
C LYS A 113 -3.40 14.10 -6.79
N LEU A 114 -3.12 13.08 -5.97
CA LEU A 114 -2.95 13.26 -4.52
C LEU A 114 -1.71 14.10 -4.18
N LEU A 115 -0.68 14.05 -5.04
CA LEU A 115 0.62 14.69 -4.85
C LEU A 115 0.80 15.96 -5.72
N GLU A 116 -0.26 16.46 -6.39
CA GLU A 116 -0.17 17.55 -7.37
C GLU A 116 0.60 18.78 -6.89
N ASN A 117 0.41 19.16 -5.63
CA ASN A 117 1.05 20.34 -5.03
C ASN A 117 2.47 20.07 -4.47
N LYS A 118 3.01 18.86 -4.59
CA LYS A 118 4.32 18.49 -4.07
C LYS A 118 5.37 18.53 -5.18
N LYS A 119 6.51 19.22 -4.94
CA LYS A 119 7.57 19.43 -5.93
C LYS A 119 8.77 18.49 -5.75
N ASN A 120 8.90 17.88 -4.59
CA ASN A 120 10.00 16.98 -4.24
C ASN A 120 9.65 15.51 -4.49
N VAL A 121 8.95 15.25 -5.60
CA VAL A 121 8.50 13.91 -5.98
C VAL A 121 8.54 13.74 -7.51
N ARG A 122 8.92 12.54 -7.98
CA ARG A 122 8.83 12.12 -9.37
C ARG A 122 8.11 10.78 -9.44
N LEU A 123 7.20 10.62 -10.42
CA LEU A 123 6.37 9.44 -10.59
C LEU A 123 6.83 8.63 -11.79
N SER A 124 6.84 7.30 -11.61
CA SER A 124 7.19 6.35 -12.66
C SER A 124 6.30 5.12 -12.63
N MET A 125 5.90 4.64 -13.81
CA MET A 125 5.30 3.32 -13.98
C MET A 125 6.42 2.31 -14.24
N ALA A 126 6.66 1.41 -13.29
CA ALA A 126 7.65 0.33 -13.41
C ALA A 126 7.35 -0.80 -12.43
N SER A 127 7.78 -2.02 -12.77
CA SER A 127 7.71 -3.17 -11.88
C SER A 127 8.94 -3.26 -10.96
N THR A 128 8.88 -4.09 -9.94
CA THR A 128 10.02 -4.36 -9.03
C THR A 128 11.20 -5.01 -9.76
N ASP A 129 10.95 -5.73 -10.85
CA ASP A 129 12.00 -6.38 -11.65
C ASP A 129 12.68 -5.40 -12.62
N ASN A 130 12.04 -4.28 -12.93
CA ASN A 130 12.55 -3.28 -13.87
C ASN A 130 12.53 -1.85 -13.30
N LEU A 131 13.01 -1.69 -12.07
CA LEU A 131 13.19 -0.36 -11.48
C LEU A 131 14.26 0.43 -12.23
N PRO A 132 13.94 1.62 -12.79
CA PRO A 132 14.82 2.38 -13.69
C PRO A 132 15.92 3.14 -12.95
N PHE A 133 16.54 2.51 -11.96
CA PHE A 133 17.57 3.12 -11.12
C PHE A 133 18.75 2.18 -10.94
N ASN A 134 19.95 2.74 -10.84
CA ASN A 134 21.13 1.97 -10.46
C ASN A 134 21.00 1.43 -9.04
N ASP A 135 21.73 0.36 -8.76
CA ASP A 135 21.87 -0.15 -7.41
C ASP A 135 22.54 0.89 -6.49
N GLU A 136 22.33 0.77 -5.19
CA GLU A 136 22.89 1.67 -4.18
C GLU A 136 22.59 3.17 -4.47
N THR A 137 21.39 3.48 -4.98
CA THR A 137 21.00 4.86 -5.34
C THR A 137 20.36 5.62 -4.18
N PHE A 138 19.53 4.94 -3.36
CA PHE A 138 18.67 5.57 -2.39
C PHE A 138 19.19 5.46 -0.95
N ASP A 139 18.98 6.51 -0.16
CA ASP A 139 19.29 6.52 1.27
C ASP A 139 18.19 5.77 2.05
N PHE A 140 16.96 5.86 1.55
CA PHE A 140 15.76 5.25 2.13
C PHE A 140 14.87 4.67 1.04
N GLY A 141 14.28 3.51 1.32
CA GLY A 141 13.24 2.92 0.48
C GLY A 141 12.11 2.39 1.30
N MET A 142 10.91 2.35 0.72
CA MET A 142 9.76 1.70 1.33
C MET A 142 8.93 0.92 0.32
N SER A 143 8.24 -0.11 0.84
CA SER A 143 7.20 -0.85 0.12
C SER A 143 6.16 -1.35 1.13
N ILE A 144 4.97 -0.78 1.07
CA ILE A 144 3.95 -0.97 2.11
C ILE A 144 2.74 -1.72 1.56
N GLY A 145 2.62 -2.99 1.95
CA GLY A 145 1.45 -3.81 1.57
C GLY A 145 1.46 -4.29 0.13
N VAL A 146 2.64 -4.42 -0.50
CA VAL A 146 2.78 -4.71 -1.93
C VAL A 146 3.48 -6.03 -2.22
N LEU A 147 4.67 -6.23 -1.68
CA LEU A 147 5.56 -7.31 -2.13
C LEU A 147 5.01 -8.73 -1.91
N HIS A 148 4.09 -8.92 -0.98
CA HIS A 148 3.42 -10.20 -0.75
C HIS A 148 2.35 -10.55 -1.80
N HIS A 149 2.01 -9.62 -2.71
CA HIS A 149 1.17 -9.89 -3.88
C HIS A 149 1.99 -10.29 -5.11
N ILE A 150 3.31 -10.21 -5.02
CA ILE A 150 4.22 -10.58 -6.12
C ILE A 150 4.53 -12.08 -6.01
N PRO A 151 4.46 -12.87 -7.10
CA PRO A 151 4.63 -14.32 -7.07
C PRO A 151 5.88 -14.80 -6.34
N ASN A 152 7.03 -14.19 -6.59
CA ASN A 152 8.25 -14.45 -5.85
C ASN A 152 8.62 -13.21 -5.02
N THR A 153 8.05 -13.14 -3.81
CA THR A 153 8.26 -12.04 -2.86
C THR A 153 9.75 -11.86 -2.49
N GLU A 154 10.50 -12.95 -2.35
CA GLU A 154 11.93 -12.90 -1.99
C GLU A 154 12.76 -12.25 -3.10
N LYS A 155 12.52 -12.63 -4.37
CA LYS A 155 13.17 -12.02 -5.53
C LYS A 155 12.86 -10.53 -5.59
N ALA A 156 11.57 -10.14 -5.46
CA ALA A 156 11.14 -8.75 -5.46
C ALA A 156 11.79 -7.95 -4.34
N LEU A 157 11.84 -8.49 -3.12
CA LEU A 157 12.50 -7.85 -1.99
C LEU A 157 14.00 -7.61 -2.25
N LYS A 158 14.70 -8.60 -2.80
CA LYS A 158 16.13 -8.46 -3.17
C LYS A 158 16.34 -7.34 -4.19
N HIS A 159 15.50 -7.26 -5.24
CA HIS A 159 15.58 -6.20 -6.23
C HIS A 159 15.36 -4.81 -5.60
N CYS A 160 14.39 -4.67 -4.72
CA CYS A 160 14.14 -3.43 -3.99
C CYS A 160 15.32 -3.03 -3.09
N VAL A 161 15.83 -3.97 -2.30
CA VAL A 161 16.94 -3.73 -1.36
C VAL A 161 18.23 -3.37 -2.08
N ASN A 162 18.52 -3.97 -3.24
CA ASN A 162 19.71 -3.63 -4.04
C ASN A 162 19.73 -2.14 -4.45
N LYS A 163 18.57 -1.48 -4.55
CA LYS A 163 18.50 -0.04 -4.87
C LYS A 163 18.91 0.85 -3.70
N ILE A 164 18.99 0.30 -2.49
CA ILE A 164 19.33 1.05 -1.28
C ILE A 164 20.85 1.04 -1.09
N LYS A 165 21.41 2.17 -0.74
CA LYS A 165 22.83 2.33 -0.40
C LYS A 165 23.22 1.46 0.80
N LYS A 166 24.48 1.06 0.86
CA LYS A 166 25.05 0.45 2.09
C LYS A 166 24.88 1.41 3.27
N GLY A 167 24.29 0.90 4.35
CA GLY A 167 23.96 1.70 5.52
C GLY A 167 22.67 2.52 5.41
N GLY A 168 21.96 2.45 4.26
CA GLY A 168 20.61 2.99 4.10
C GLY A 168 19.54 2.08 4.71
N TYR A 169 18.30 2.51 4.65
CA TYR A 169 17.18 1.80 5.27
C TYR A 169 16.14 1.40 4.23
N PHE A 170 15.62 0.18 4.34
CA PHE A 170 14.46 -0.27 3.56
C PHE A 170 13.33 -0.66 4.52
N TYR A 171 12.23 0.10 4.46
CA TYR A 171 11.04 -0.12 5.27
C TYR A 171 10.01 -0.93 4.49
N VAL A 172 9.72 -2.15 4.96
CA VAL A 172 8.77 -3.04 4.30
C VAL A 172 7.65 -3.45 5.26
N TYR A 173 6.41 -3.41 4.76
CA TYR A 173 5.26 -3.96 5.47
C TYR A 173 4.67 -5.11 4.65
N LEU A 174 4.71 -6.32 5.23
CA LEU A 174 4.17 -7.54 4.65
C LEU A 174 3.07 -8.10 5.54
N TYR A 175 2.08 -8.74 4.95
CA TYR A 175 1.14 -9.53 5.72
C TYR A 175 1.83 -10.78 6.24
N TYR A 176 1.68 -11.04 7.54
CA TYR A 176 2.33 -12.18 8.17
C TYR A 176 1.52 -13.47 7.96
N ASN A 177 2.22 -14.58 7.90
CA ASN A 177 1.62 -15.91 7.88
C ASN A 177 1.10 -16.27 9.30
N PHE A 178 -0.01 -17.02 9.35
CA PHE A 178 -0.64 -17.42 10.61
C PHE A 178 -0.02 -18.67 11.26
N GLU A 179 1.21 -19.03 10.90
CA GLU A 179 1.87 -20.24 11.42
C GLU A 179 1.99 -20.28 12.93
N SER A 180 2.23 -19.14 13.56
CA SER A 180 2.35 -18.98 15.02
C SER A 180 1.01 -18.91 15.76
N ARG A 181 -0.14 -18.90 15.06
CA ARG A 181 -1.46 -18.79 15.68
C ARG A 181 -2.02 -20.16 16.07
N GLY A 182 -2.80 -20.20 17.17
CA GLY A 182 -3.45 -21.41 17.66
C GLY A 182 -4.46 -22.01 16.66
N ILE A 183 -4.82 -23.29 16.89
CA ILE A 183 -5.65 -24.09 15.97
C ILE A 183 -7.02 -23.46 15.69
N VAL A 184 -7.64 -22.84 16.69
CA VAL A 184 -8.94 -22.15 16.52
C VAL A 184 -8.85 -21.03 15.52
N PHE A 185 -7.76 -20.25 15.55
CA PHE A 185 -7.54 -19.15 14.63
C PHE A 185 -7.27 -19.66 13.20
N LYS A 186 -6.48 -20.74 13.06
CA LYS A 186 -6.23 -21.40 11.77
C LYS A 186 -7.51 -21.94 11.13
N THR A 187 -8.39 -22.56 11.94
CA THR A 187 -9.69 -23.06 11.46
C THR A 187 -10.58 -21.91 10.99
N LEU A 188 -10.69 -20.85 11.79
CA LEU A 188 -11.45 -19.65 11.41
C LEU A 188 -10.90 -19.04 10.12
N PHE A 189 -9.59 -18.92 10.01
CA PHE A 189 -8.94 -18.41 8.80
C PHE A 189 -9.24 -19.30 7.58
N TYR A 190 -9.19 -20.62 7.73
CA TYR A 190 -9.53 -21.57 6.64
C TYR A 190 -10.97 -21.38 6.15
N VAL A 191 -11.93 -21.23 7.07
CA VAL A 191 -13.34 -20.97 6.73
C VAL A 191 -13.47 -19.64 5.97
N VAL A 192 -12.89 -18.56 6.53
CA VAL A 192 -12.94 -17.24 5.90
C VAL A 192 -12.26 -17.25 4.53
N ASN A 193 -11.11 -17.93 4.39
CA ASN A 193 -10.39 -18.02 3.12
C ASN A 193 -11.16 -18.83 2.06
N THR A 194 -11.91 -19.85 2.49
CA THR A 194 -12.79 -20.59 1.60
C THR A 194 -13.95 -19.72 1.10
N MET A 195 -14.58 -18.97 2.01
CA MET A 195 -15.59 -17.97 1.65
C MET A 195 -15.04 -16.92 0.68
N ARG A 196 -13.85 -16.39 0.96
CA ARG A 196 -13.13 -15.44 0.10
C ARG A 196 -12.96 -15.97 -1.31
N ARG A 197 -12.46 -17.22 -1.47
CA ARG A 197 -12.30 -17.86 -2.79
C ARG A 197 -13.62 -18.05 -3.55
N MET A 198 -14.72 -18.23 -2.85
CA MET A 198 -16.05 -18.31 -3.47
C MET A 198 -16.54 -16.94 -3.92
N ILE A 199 -16.38 -15.93 -3.05
CA ILE A 199 -16.83 -14.57 -3.29
C ILE A 199 -16.03 -13.92 -4.43
N SER A 200 -14.69 -14.11 -4.46
CA SER A 200 -13.81 -13.57 -5.51
C SER A 200 -14.11 -14.08 -6.91
N ARG A 201 -14.81 -15.22 -7.02
CA ARG A 201 -15.25 -15.77 -8.33
C ARG A 201 -16.58 -15.21 -8.82
N LEU A 202 -17.25 -14.40 -8.01
CA LEU A 202 -18.52 -13.79 -8.39
C LEU A 202 -18.28 -12.63 -9.37
N PRO A 203 -19.21 -12.38 -10.31
CA PRO A 203 -19.18 -11.18 -11.12
C PRO A 203 -19.04 -9.91 -10.24
N SER A 204 -18.28 -8.92 -10.68
CA SER A 204 -17.88 -7.75 -9.88
C SER A 204 -19.04 -7.01 -9.18
N ARG A 205 -20.22 -6.99 -9.81
CA ARG A 205 -21.42 -6.40 -9.20
C ARG A 205 -21.92 -7.20 -7.99
N PHE A 206 -21.96 -8.53 -8.08
CA PHE A 206 -22.38 -9.40 -6.97
C PHE A 206 -21.33 -9.46 -5.87
N ASN A 207 -20.05 -9.49 -6.22
CA ASN A 207 -18.96 -9.41 -5.26
C ASN A 207 -19.12 -8.16 -4.38
N LYS A 208 -19.30 -6.98 -4.98
CA LYS A 208 -19.51 -5.72 -4.26
C LYS A 208 -20.69 -5.79 -3.28
N TRP A 209 -21.85 -6.33 -3.70
CA TRP A 209 -23.03 -6.47 -2.85
C TRP A 209 -22.76 -7.39 -1.64
N VAL A 210 -22.08 -8.51 -1.87
CA VAL A 210 -21.71 -9.45 -0.79
C VAL A 210 -20.72 -8.79 0.18
N CYS A 211 -19.72 -8.09 -0.31
CA CYS A 211 -18.75 -7.37 0.52
C CYS A 211 -19.41 -6.24 1.32
N ASP A 212 -20.33 -5.49 0.71
CA ASP A 212 -21.13 -4.48 1.41
C ASP A 212 -21.98 -5.10 2.53
N ALA A 213 -22.59 -6.27 2.28
CA ALA A 213 -23.34 -7.02 3.30
C ALA A 213 -22.43 -7.51 4.42
N ILE A 214 -21.23 -8.02 4.11
CA ILE A 214 -20.23 -8.43 5.11
C ILE A 214 -19.78 -7.22 5.95
N ALA A 215 -19.48 -6.09 5.33
CA ALA A 215 -19.10 -4.87 6.03
C ALA A 215 -20.21 -4.41 7.00
N LEU A 216 -21.47 -4.45 6.56
CA LEU A 216 -22.60 -4.00 7.37
C LEU A 216 -23.00 -5.01 8.46
N CYS A 217 -23.09 -6.29 8.12
CA CYS A 217 -23.66 -7.32 9.01
C CYS A 217 -22.63 -8.02 9.89
N VAL A 218 -21.34 -7.99 9.53
CA VAL A 218 -20.27 -8.64 10.31
C VAL A 218 -19.34 -7.61 10.92
N TYR A 219 -18.73 -6.74 10.11
CA TYR A 219 -17.73 -5.77 10.61
C TYR A 219 -18.37 -4.72 11.53
N MET A 220 -19.45 -4.11 11.09
CA MET A 220 -20.09 -3.03 11.87
C MET A 220 -20.56 -3.45 13.25
N PRO A 221 -21.27 -4.58 13.45
CA PRO A 221 -21.66 -5.00 14.80
C PRO A 221 -20.47 -5.24 15.73
N ILE A 222 -19.39 -5.86 15.23
CA ILE A 222 -18.16 -6.10 16.02
C ILE A 222 -17.49 -4.77 16.38
N VAL A 223 -17.36 -3.85 15.44
CA VAL A 223 -16.76 -2.53 15.65
C VAL A 223 -17.60 -1.71 16.63
N LEU A 224 -18.93 -1.69 16.47
CA LEU A 224 -19.83 -0.95 17.36
C LEU A 224 -19.81 -1.54 18.79
N SER A 225 -19.77 -2.87 18.94
CA SER A 225 -19.62 -3.52 20.24
C SER A 225 -18.30 -3.09 20.91
N GLY A 226 -17.20 -3.05 20.15
CA GLY A 226 -15.92 -2.57 20.67
C GLY A 226 -15.94 -1.09 21.07
N ARG A 227 -16.62 -0.23 20.31
CA ARG A 227 -16.84 1.19 20.67
C ARG A 227 -17.65 1.32 21.96
N PHE A 228 -18.72 0.55 22.07
CA PHE A 228 -19.57 0.55 23.27
C PHE A 228 -18.80 0.08 24.50
N ILE A 229 -18.08 -1.04 24.42
CA ILE A 229 -17.24 -1.57 25.51
C ILE A 229 -16.15 -0.55 25.91
N SER A 230 -15.57 0.14 24.96
CA SER A 230 -14.59 1.21 25.21
C SER A 230 -15.24 2.42 25.90
N PHE A 231 -16.47 2.78 25.50
CA PHE A 231 -17.24 3.89 26.06
C PHE A 231 -17.60 3.66 27.54
N ILE A 232 -17.99 2.44 27.91
CA ILE A 232 -18.29 2.09 29.30
C ILE A 232 -17.05 1.85 30.18
N GLY A 233 -15.83 2.15 29.63
CA GLY A 233 -14.58 2.16 30.40
C GLY A 233 -13.71 0.91 30.27
N PHE A 234 -14.17 -0.17 29.66
CA PHE A 234 -13.41 -1.42 29.47
C PHE A 234 -12.46 -1.36 28.25
N LYS A 235 -11.62 -0.32 28.17
CA LYS A 235 -10.72 -0.06 27.03
C LYS A 235 -9.76 -1.22 26.73
N LYS A 236 -9.30 -1.95 27.76
CA LYS A 236 -8.40 -3.11 27.59
C LYS A 236 -9.11 -4.26 26.86
N ILE A 237 -10.37 -4.54 27.20
CA ILE A 237 -11.19 -5.58 26.56
C ILE A 237 -11.51 -5.18 25.14
N ALA A 238 -11.89 -3.92 24.90
CA ALA A 238 -12.18 -3.40 23.57
C ALA A 238 -10.98 -3.55 22.59
N LYS A 239 -9.74 -3.43 23.08
CA LYS A 239 -8.52 -3.59 22.24
C LYS A 239 -8.24 -5.05 21.84
N VAL A 240 -8.74 -6.03 22.57
CA VAL A 240 -8.53 -7.47 22.29
C VAL A 240 -9.58 -8.01 21.33
N LEU A 241 -10.70 -7.30 21.13
CA LEU A 241 -11.74 -7.73 20.20
C LEU A 241 -11.24 -7.79 18.76
N PRO A 242 -11.77 -8.73 17.94
CA PRO A 242 -11.54 -8.73 16.50
C PRO A 242 -11.91 -7.36 15.92
N LEU A 243 -11.19 -6.94 14.90
CA LEU A 243 -11.42 -5.66 14.21
C LEU A 243 -11.28 -4.41 15.10
N SER A 244 -10.58 -4.53 16.23
CA SER A 244 -10.40 -3.41 17.18
C SER A 244 -9.74 -2.18 16.55
N MET A 245 -8.89 -2.36 15.55
CA MET A 245 -8.26 -1.28 14.79
C MET A 245 -9.30 -0.37 14.09
N TYR A 246 -10.46 -0.90 13.71
CA TYR A 246 -11.51 -0.14 13.03
C TYR A 246 -12.44 0.63 13.98
N GLN A 247 -12.26 0.51 15.29
CA GLN A 247 -13.08 1.25 16.26
C GLN A 247 -13.00 2.77 16.09
N HIS A 248 -11.92 3.26 15.45
CA HIS A 248 -11.70 4.69 15.22
C HIS A 248 -11.78 5.07 13.73
N CYS A 249 -12.15 4.12 12.86
CA CYS A 249 -12.23 4.33 11.41
C CYS A 249 -13.65 4.69 10.98
N SER A 250 -13.78 5.40 9.85
CA SER A 250 -15.07 5.64 9.21
C SER A 250 -15.64 4.35 8.60
N PHE A 251 -16.95 4.30 8.35
CA PHE A 251 -17.58 3.17 7.65
C PHE A 251 -16.98 2.96 6.26
N TYR A 252 -16.57 4.03 5.60
CA TYR A 252 -15.91 3.99 4.30
C TYR A 252 -14.62 3.14 4.33
N ILE A 253 -13.78 3.33 5.34
CA ILE A 253 -12.54 2.54 5.51
C ILE A 253 -12.86 1.07 5.80
N ILE A 254 -13.85 0.81 6.66
CA ILE A 254 -14.29 -0.56 7.02
C ILE A 254 -14.80 -1.30 5.78
N ARG A 255 -15.61 -0.61 4.97
CA ARG A 255 -16.16 -1.14 3.73
C ARG A 255 -15.09 -1.45 2.70
N ASN A 256 -14.13 -0.54 2.52
CA ASN A 256 -13.02 -0.74 1.57
C ASN A 256 -12.14 -1.91 1.98
N ASP A 257 -11.84 -2.04 3.29
CA ASP A 257 -11.08 -3.19 3.79
C ASP A 257 -11.85 -4.53 3.59
N ALA A 258 -13.17 -4.52 3.71
CA ALA A 258 -13.97 -5.71 3.41
C ALA A 258 -13.90 -6.07 1.92
N LEU A 259 -13.91 -5.08 1.01
CA LEU A 259 -13.74 -5.28 -0.44
C LEU A 259 -12.34 -5.79 -0.80
N ASP A 260 -11.29 -5.22 -0.19
CA ASP A 260 -9.90 -5.61 -0.40
C ASP A 260 -9.60 -7.04 0.10
N ARG A 261 -10.35 -7.51 1.08
CA ARG A 261 -10.15 -8.85 1.67
C ARG A 261 -10.94 -9.96 1.00
N PHE A 262 -11.99 -9.67 0.26
CA PHE A 262 -12.91 -10.64 -0.36
C PHE A 262 -13.03 -10.46 -1.86
#